data_80e3d848518e0b9954af49272c24f85b
#
_entry.id   80e3d848518e0b9954af49272c24f85b
#
_cell.length_a   1.000
_cell.length_b   1.000
_cell.length_c   1.000
_cell.angle_alpha   90.00
_cell.angle_beta   90.00
_cell.angle_gamma   90.00
#
_symmetry.space_group_name_H-M   'P 1'
#
loop_
_entity.id
_entity.type
_entity.pdbx_description
1 polymer ?
#
loop_
_entity_poly.entity_id
_entity_poly.type
_entity_poly.pdbx_seq_one_letter_code
_entity_poly.pdbx_strand_id
1 'polypeptide(L)'
;GMLIVQDLCVMAIMLVLPYLGGSTFDGGALLFAIVRAALFLGAMLLIGTRVIPWLMRRIARWESRELFLITVTALGLGIGYAAWLAGLSFAFGAFLAGLVISESDYSHQALGEVIPLRDIFAMLFFVSVGMLLDPAFFIANLGTVLWVVAIVAVAKMFIFGGITRAFGYRNVIPLASALALFQLGEFSFVLARQGLTSGVFSADTYSLILTVALVTILLTPPAFQLTQPLYRVQRRLFRS
;
A
#
# COMPACT_ATOMS: atom_id res chain seq x y z
N GLY A 1 6.29 6.05 -9.75
CA GLY A 1 5.83 4.92 -10.60
C GLY A 1 5.91 3.57 -9.92
N MET A 2 7.08 3.15 -9.38
CA MET A 2 7.26 1.78 -8.84
C MET A 2 6.32 1.46 -7.67
N LEU A 3 6.13 2.38 -6.72
CA LEU A 3 5.20 2.18 -5.59
C LEU A 3 3.75 2.03 -6.06
N ILE A 4 3.32 2.84 -7.03
CA ILE A 4 1.95 2.73 -7.59
C ILE A 4 1.72 1.36 -8.22
N VAL A 5 2.70 0.83 -8.96
CA VAL A 5 2.60 -0.53 -9.53
C VAL A 5 2.52 -1.59 -8.43
N GLN A 6 3.33 -1.44 -7.37
CA GLN A 6 3.28 -2.33 -6.21
C GLN A 6 1.89 -2.29 -5.54
N ASP A 7 1.33 -1.11 -5.32
CA ASP A 7 0.01 -0.93 -4.71
C ASP A 7 -1.10 -1.55 -5.58
N LEU A 8 -1.04 -1.36 -6.89
CA LEU A 8 -1.96 -2.01 -7.83
C LEU A 8 -1.86 -3.55 -7.79
N CYS A 9 -0.64 -4.09 -7.70
CA CYS A 9 -0.45 -5.54 -7.54
C CYS A 9 -1.04 -6.05 -6.23
N VAL A 10 -0.86 -5.32 -5.12
CA VAL A 10 -1.44 -5.68 -3.82
C VAL A 10 -2.96 -5.66 -3.87
N MET A 11 -3.57 -4.66 -4.54
CA MET A 11 -5.02 -4.61 -4.73
C MET A 11 -5.54 -5.83 -5.52
N ALA A 12 -4.83 -6.25 -6.58
CA ALA A 12 -5.16 -7.45 -7.32
C ALA A 12 -5.06 -8.72 -6.44
N ILE A 13 -4.02 -8.82 -5.61
CA ILE A 13 -3.86 -9.93 -4.67
C ILE A 13 -4.99 -9.94 -3.63
N MET A 14 -5.36 -8.78 -3.08
CA MET A 14 -6.48 -8.67 -2.13
C MET A 14 -7.80 -9.15 -2.72
N LEU A 15 -8.02 -8.96 -4.02
CA LEU A 15 -9.21 -9.45 -4.70
C LEU A 15 -9.23 -10.99 -4.81
N VAL A 16 -8.09 -11.59 -5.07
CA VAL A 16 -7.95 -13.05 -5.32
C VAL A 16 -7.82 -13.84 -4.02
N LEU A 17 -7.16 -13.28 -3.01
CA LEU A 17 -6.79 -13.96 -1.77
C LEU A 17 -7.95 -14.71 -1.07
N PRO A 18 -9.16 -14.16 -0.92
CA PRO A 18 -10.26 -14.86 -0.26
C PRO A 18 -10.68 -16.17 -0.97
N TYR A 19 -10.42 -16.27 -2.27
CA TYR A 19 -10.78 -17.45 -3.08
C TYR A 19 -9.71 -18.55 -3.06
N LEU A 20 -8.55 -18.28 -2.45
CA LEU A 20 -7.48 -19.26 -2.27
C LEU A 20 -7.60 -20.05 -0.96
N GLY A 21 -8.43 -19.59 0.00
CA GLY A 21 -8.57 -20.21 1.33
C GLY A 21 -9.60 -21.33 1.43
N GLY A 22 -10.34 -21.62 0.36
CA GLY A 22 -11.34 -22.69 0.33
C GLY A 22 -10.72 -24.06 0.06
N SER A 23 -11.39 -25.12 0.54
CA SER A 23 -11.01 -26.51 0.28
C SER A 23 -11.10 -26.90 -1.21
N THR A 24 -11.84 -26.13 -1.99
CA THR A 24 -11.98 -26.28 -3.45
C THR A 24 -11.86 -24.91 -4.11
N PHE A 25 -10.98 -24.81 -5.10
CA PHE A 25 -10.86 -23.59 -5.90
C PHE A 25 -12.12 -23.41 -6.76
N ASP A 26 -12.93 -22.38 -6.45
CA ASP A 26 -14.11 -22.04 -7.23
C ASP A 26 -13.77 -20.97 -8.29
N GLY A 27 -13.45 -21.41 -9.47
CA GLY A 27 -13.16 -20.53 -10.61
C GLY A 27 -14.34 -19.64 -11.01
N GLY A 28 -15.59 -20.08 -10.77
CA GLY A 28 -16.80 -19.29 -11.04
C GLY A 28 -16.92 -18.11 -10.08
N ALA A 29 -16.70 -18.34 -8.80
CA ALA A 29 -16.69 -17.29 -7.78
C ALA A 29 -15.57 -16.26 -8.04
N LEU A 30 -14.38 -16.72 -8.43
CA LEU A 30 -13.27 -15.82 -8.78
C LEU A 30 -13.61 -14.97 -10.01
N LEU A 31 -14.16 -15.59 -11.07
CA LEU A 31 -14.57 -14.85 -12.27
C LEU A 31 -15.64 -13.80 -11.93
N PHE A 32 -16.62 -14.17 -11.11
CA PHE A 32 -17.65 -13.24 -10.64
C PHE A 32 -17.05 -12.06 -9.85
N ALA A 33 -16.06 -12.31 -9.01
CA ALA A 33 -15.36 -11.26 -8.27
C ALA A 33 -14.59 -10.32 -9.20
N ILE A 34 -13.89 -10.85 -10.20
CA ILE A 34 -13.18 -10.05 -11.19
C ILE A 34 -14.15 -9.18 -12.01
N VAL A 35 -15.27 -9.77 -12.49
CA VAL A 35 -16.30 -9.02 -13.22
C VAL A 35 -16.90 -7.92 -12.35
N ARG A 36 -17.20 -8.20 -11.10
CA ARG A 36 -17.73 -7.22 -10.14
C ARG A 36 -16.72 -6.09 -9.89
N ALA A 37 -15.44 -6.41 -9.72
CA ALA A 37 -14.39 -5.40 -9.57
C ALA A 37 -14.23 -4.54 -10.83
N ALA A 38 -14.28 -5.14 -12.01
CA ALA A 38 -14.23 -4.44 -13.29
C ALA A 38 -15.45 -3.51 -13.49
N LEU A 39 -16.64 -3.98 -13.14
CA LEU A 39 -17.86 -3.16 -13.19
C LEU A 39 -17.79 -1.99 -12.20
N PHE A 40 -17.31 -2.24 -10.97
CA PHE A 40 -17.12 -1.18 -9.97
C PHE A 40 -16.10 -0.16 -10.44
N LEU A 41 -14.96 -0.60 -10.98
CA LEU A 41 -13.94 0.27 -11.56
C LEU A 41 -14.50 1.09 -12.73
N GLY A 42 -15.22 0.45 -13.65
CA GLY A 42 -15.89 1.14 -14.78
C GLY A 42 -16.90 2.19 -14.32
N ALA A 43 -17.75 1.86 -13.34
CA ALA A 43 -18.69 2.80 -12.74
C ALA A 43 -17.96 3.97 -12.06
N MET A 44 -16.88 3.68 -11.33
CA MET A 44 -16.05 4.70 -10.69
C MET A 44 -15.36 5.62 -11.69
N LEU A 45 -14.87 5.11 -12.81
CA LEU A 45 -14.29 5.95 -13.88
C LEU A 45 -15.36 6.86 -14.50
N LEU A 46 -16.57 6.36 -14.74
CA LEU A 46 -17.67 7.17 -15.27
C LEU A 46 -18.13 8.24 -14.28
N ILE A 47 -18.35 7.87 -13.02
CA ILE A 47 -18.75 8.81 -11.95
C ILE A 47 -17.60 9.79 -11.69
N GLY A 48 -16.38 9.27 -11.62
CA GLY A 48 -15.19 10.03 -11.34
C GLY A 48 -14.89 11.12 -12.34
N THR A 49 -15.06 10.83 -13.63
CA THR A 49 -14.78 11.83 -14.70
C THR A 49 -15.87 12.88 -14.85
N ARG A 50 -17.10 12.63 -14.35
CA ARG A 50 -18.23 13.56 -14.53
C ARG A 50 -18.79 14.10 -13.24
N VAL A 51 -19.14 13.22 -12.30
CA VAL A 51 -19.85 13.61 -11.07
C VAL A 51 -18.90 14.25 -10.06
N ILE A 52 -17.74 13.67 -9.84
CA ILE A 52 -16.79 14.18 -8.85
C ILE A 52 -16.25 15.57 -9.23
N PRO A 53 -15.78 15.85 -10.47
CA PRO A 53 -15.36 17.19 -10.86
C PRO A 53 -16.50 18.19 -10.80
N TRP A 54 -17.73 17.81 -11.15
CA TRP A 54 -18.90 18.66 -11.01
C TRP A 54 -19.17 19.00 -9.53
N LEU A 55 -19.16 18.00 -8.65
CA LEU A 55 -19.37 18.19 -7.22
C LEU A 55 -18.27 19.07 -6.61
N MET A 56 -17.00 18.79 -6.91
CA MET A 56 -15.86 19.55 -6.42
C MET A 56 -15.94 21.03 -6.85
N ARG A 57 -16.28 21.30 -8.12
CA ARG A 57 -16.51 22.67 -8.61
C ARG A 57 -17.66 23.36 -7.90
N ARG A 58 -18.73 22.63 -7.58
CA ARG A 58 -19.89 23.18 -6.87
C ARG A 58 -19.53 23.59 -5.44
N ILE A 59 -18.80 22.73 -4.75
CA ILE A 59 -18.38 22.94 -3.36
C ILE A 59 -17.29 24.02 -3.27
N ALA A 60 -16.32 24.03 -4.17
CA ALA A 60 -15.25 25.03 -4.19
C ALA A 60 -15.78 26.47 -4.35
N ARG A 61 -16.92 26.66 -5.05
CA ARG A 61 -17.57 27.98 -5.19
C ARG A 61 -18.10 28.57 -3.89
N TRP A 62 -18.28 27.77 -2.86
CA TRP A 62 -18.75 28.24 -1.55
C TRP A 62 -17.61 28.78 -0.67
N GLU A 63 -16.36 28.69 -1.16
CA GLU A 63 -15.16 29.22 -0.50
C GLU A 63 -15.00 28.79 0.98
N SER A 64 -15.69 27.72 1.38
CA SER A 64 -15.59 27.13 2.73
C SER A 64 -14.61 25.96 2.72
N ARG A 65 -13.52 26.16 3.44
CA ARG A 65 -12.48 25.14 3.62
C ARG A 65 -13.02 23.90 4.34
N GLU A 66 -13.86 24.12 5.35
CA GLU A 66 -14.44 23.06 6.16
C GLU A 66 -15.37 22.18 5.30
N LEU A 67 -16.22 22.82 4.49
CA LEU A 67 -17.13 22.11 3.60
C LEU A 67 -16.36 21.30 2.54
N PHE A 68 -15.28 21.88 2.01
CA PHE A 68 -14.42 21.20 1.05
C PHE A 68 -13.75 19.95 1.68
N LEU A 69 -13.16 20.09 2.88
CA LEU A 69 -12.55 18.98 3.63
C LEU A 69 -13.57 17.86 3.92
N ILE A 70 -14.76 18.22 4.41
CA ILE A 70 -15.84 17.23 4.68
C ILE A 70 -16.22 16.52 3.40
N THR A 71 -16.35 17.24 2.28
CA THR A 71 -16.72 16.64 0.99
C THR A 71 -15.67 15.64 0.50
N VAL A 72 -14.39 16.01 0.53
CA VAL A 72 -13.29 15.12 0.11
C VAL A 72 -13.25 13.87 0.99
N THR A 73 -13.37 14.06 2.30
CA THR A 73 -13.39 12.95 3.27
C THR A 73 -14.62 12.04 3.04
N ALA A 74 -15.80 12.64 2.85
CA ALA A 74 -17.04 11.90 2.59
C ALA A 74 -16.98 11.13 1.26
N LEU A 75 -16.34 11.67 0.22
CA LEU A 75 -16.09 10.97 -1.03
C LEU A 75 -15.16 9.77 -0.81
N GLY A 76 -14.03 9.96 -0.13
CA GLY A 76 -13.08 8.89 0.15
C GLY A 76 -13.71 7.73 0.93
N LEU A 77 -14.36 8.05 2.04
CA LEU A 77 -15.02 7.06 2.90
C LEU A 77 -16.26 6.46 2.23
N GLY A 78 -17.07 7.27 1.53
CA GLY A 78 -18.29 6.82 0.85
C GLY A 78 -17.99 5.85 -0.30
N ILE A 79 -16.97 6.13 -1.10
CA ILE A 79 -16.53 5.23 -2.18
C ILE A 79 -15.90 3.97 -1.58
N GLY A 80 -15.11 4.09 -0.49
CA GLY A 80 -14.62 2.94 0.25
C GLY A 80 -15.74 2.04 0.75
N TYR A 81 -16.78 2.63 1.33
CA TYR A 81 -17.96 1.90 1.80
C TYR A 81 -18.77 1.28 0.65
N ALA A 82 -18.93 2.00 -0.45
CA ALA A 82 -19.61 1.46 -1.64
C ALA A 82 -18.86 0.26 -2.23
N ALA A 83 -17.52 0.30 -2.25
CA ALA A 83 -16.70 -0.84 -2.65
C ALA A 83 -16.92 -2.04 -1.71
N TRP A 84 -16.97 -1.81 -0.41
CA TRP A 84 -17.24 -2.85 0.58
C TRP A 84 -18.64 -3.47 0.39
N LEU A 85 -19.67 -2.67 0.17
CA LEU A 85 -21.01 -3.16 -0.17
C LEU A 85 -21.02 -3.97 -1.48
N ALA A 86 -20.19 -3.59 -2.44
CA ALA A 86 -19.98 -4.36 -3.65
C ALA A 86 -19.11 -5.62 -3.40
N GLY A 87 -18.75 -5.97 -2.14
CA GLY A 87 -17.96 -7.14 -1.76
C GLY A 87 -16.47 -7.04 -2.19
N LEU A 88 -15.98 -5.82 -2.38
CA LEU A 88 -14.57 -5.50 -2.56
C LEU A 88 -13.98 -5.02 -1.23
N SER A 89 -12.66 -4.82 -1.17
CA SER A 89 -12.07 -4.25 0.04
C SER A 89 -12.37 -2.74 0.15
N PHE A 90 -12.57 -2.26 1.39
CA PHE A 90 -12.73 -0.84 1.67
C PHE A 90 -11.51 -0.03 1.18
N ALA A 91 -10.29 -0.58 1.38
CA ALA A 91 -9.05 0.04 0.95
C ALA A 91 -8.98 0.22 -0.58
N PHE A 92 -9.49 -0.77 -1.35
CA PHE A 92 -9.59 -0.66 -2.80
C PHE A 92 -10.50 0.51 -3.22
N GLY A 93 -11.65 0.67 -2.58
CA GLY A 93 -12.55 1.78 -2.86
C GLY A 93 -11.96 3.14 -2.49
N ALA A 94 -11.30 3.25 -1.34
CA ALA A 94 -10.62 4.46 -0.91
C ALA A 94 -9.47 4.85 -1.85
N PHE A 95 -8.70 3.87 -2.34
CA PHE A 95 -7.67 4.08 -3.35
C PHE A 95 -8.26 4.63 -4.65
N LEU A 96 -9.36 4.04 -5.15
CA LEU A 96 -10.05 4.53 -6.34
C LEU A 96 -10.60 5.95 -6.16
N ALA A 97 -11.12 6.28 -4.97
CA ALA A 97 -11.53 7.63 -4.65
C ALA A 97 -10.37 8.63 -4.78
N GLY A 98 -9.22 8.29 -4.21
CA GLY A 98 -8.01 9.09 -4.32
C GLY A 98 -7.56 9.27 -5.78
N LEU A 99 -7.57 8.17 -6.56
CA LEU A 99 -7.22 8.21 -7.98
C LEU A 99 -8.13 9.17 -8.76
N VAL A 100 -9.43 9.07 -8.56
CA VAL A 100 -10.40 9.93 -9.26
C VAL A 100 -10.30 11.38 -8.82
N ILE A 101 -10.11 11.66 -7.52
CA ILE A 101 -9.92 13.02 -7.02
C ILE A 101 -8.61 13.62 -7.56
N SER A 102 -7.55 12.80 -7.74
CA SER A 102 -6.27 13.26 -8.28
C SER A 102 -6.34 13.77 -9.72
N GLU A 103 -7.31 13.29 -10.50
CA GLU A 103 -7.56 13.74 -11.88
C GLU A 103 -8.42 15.03 -11.95
N SER A 104 -8.90 15.55 -10.82
CA SER A 104 -9.70 16.76 -10.78
C SER A 104 -8.84 18.03 -10.73
N ASP A 105 -9.37 19.15 -11.21
CA ASP A 105 -8.73 20.47 -11.13
C ASP A 105 -8.42 20.91 -9.67
N TYR A 106 -9.07 20.27 -8.70
CA TYR A 106 -8.94 20.54 -7.26
C TYR A 106 -8.03 19.55 -6.52
N SER A 107 -7.26 18.73 -7.25
CA SER A 107 -6.39 17.69 -6.68
C SER A 107 -5.39 18.24 -5.66
N HIS A 108 -4.73 19.36 -5.97
CA HIS A 108 -3.78 20.00 -5.06
C HIS A 108 -4.44 20.53 -3.78
N GLN A 109 -5.63 21.14 -3.91
CA GLN A 109 -6.39 21.60 -2.76
C GLN A 109 -6.85 20.41 -1.89
N ALA A 110 -7.41 19.36 -2.53
CA ALA A 110 -7.82 18.15 -1.84
C ALA A 110 -6.64 17.48 -1.10
N LEU A 111 -5.48 17.40 -1.75
CA LEU A 111 -4.26 16.87 -1.13
C LEU A 111 -3.87 17.69 0.11
N GLY A 112 -3.87 19.03 0.01
CA GLY A 112 -3.53 19.91 1.14
C GLY A 112 -4.44 19.71 2.35
N GLU A 113 -5.74 19.48 2.13
CA GLU A 113 -6.71 19.25 3.21
C GLU A 113 -6.64 17.83 3.78
N VAL A 114 -6.30 16.83 2.97
CA VAL A 114 -6.23 15.42 3.41
C VAL A 114 -4.94 15.10 4.15
N ILE A 115 -3.82 15.80 3.86
CA ILE A 115 -2.52 15.52 4.49
C ILE A 115 -2.60 15.50 6.03
N PRO A 116 -3.18 16.49 6.73
CA PRO A 116 -3.25 16.46 8.19
C PRO A 116 -4.06 15.28 8.73
N LEU A 117 -5.16 14.92 8.05
CA LEU A 117 -5.98 13.76 8.42
C LEU A 117 -5.19 12.46 8.20
N ARG A 118 -4.53 12.33 7.04
CA ARG A 118 -3.67 11.20 6.73
C ARG A 118 -2.61 11.00 7.80
N ASP A 119 -1.95 12.06 8.24
CA ASP A 119 -0.86 11.98 9.23
C ASP A 119 -1.38 11.52 10.60
N ILE A 120 -2.57 12.01 11.03
CA ILE A 120 -3.23 11.56 12.26
C ILE A 120 -3.63 10.08 12.16
N PHE A 121 -4.31 9.70 11.07
CA PHE A 121 -4.76 8.32 10.87
C PHE A 121 -3.58 7.35 10.67
N ALA A 122 -2.50 7.79 10.00
CA ALA A 122 -1.29 6.99 9.87
C ALA A 122 -0.65 6.74 11.25
N MET A 123 -0.58 7.77 12.11
CA MET A 123 -0.09 7.63 13.49
C MET A 123 -0.91 6.60 14.28
N LEU A 124 -2.25 6.75 14.26
CA LEU A 124 -3.16 5.81 14.92
C LEU A 124 -3.02 4.38 14.36
N PHE A 125 -2.88 4.26 13.05
CA PHE A 125 -2.67 2.98 12.38
C PHE A 125 -1.38 2.31 12.84
N PHE A 126 -0.24 3.01 12.81
CA PHE A 126 1.04 2.42 13.22
C PHE A 126 1.08 2.09 14.72
N VAL A 127 0.46 2.90 15.58
CA VAL A 127 0.29 2.57 17.00
C VAL A 127 -0.54 1.30 17.16
N SER A 128 -1.67 1.20 16.47
CA SER A 128 -2.55 0.03 16.53
C SER A 128 -1.86 -1.24 16.01
N VAL A 129 -1.12 -1.13 14.92
CA VAL A 129 -0.33 -2.26 14.38
C VAL A 129 0.81 -2.64 15.34
N GLY A 130 1.48 -1.64 15.93
CA GLY A 130 2.51 -1.88 16.94
C GLY A 130 1.98 -2.64 18.17
N MET A 131 0.75 -2.36 18.58
CA MET A 131 0.08 -3.08 19.67
C MET A 131 -0.31 -4.53 19.31
N LEU A 132 -0.42 -4.86 18.02
CA LEU A 132 -0.68 -6.23 17.57
C LEU A 132 0.59 -7.09 17.51
N LEU A 133 1.77 -6.48 17.67
CA LEU A 133 3.01 -7.23 17.75
C LEU A 133 3.03 -8.05 19.04
N ASP A 134 3.23 -9.35 18.93
CA ASP A 134 3.45 -10.22 20.06
C ASP A 134 4.96 -10.30 20.38
N PRO A 135 5.43 -9.68 21.48
CA PRO A 135 6.84 -9.74 21.85
C PRO A 135 7.32 -11.17 22.16
N ALA A 136 6.44 -12.03 22.70
CA ALA A 136 6.79 -13.41 23.01
C ALA A 136 7.00 -14.20 21.70
N PHE A 137 6.12 -14.03 20.71
CA PHE A 137 6.29 -14.60 19.38
C PHE A 137 7.59 -14.12 18.73
N PHE A 138 7.88 -12.81 18.80
CA PHE A 138 9.09 -12.23 18.22
C PHE A 138 10.35 -12.85 18.81
N ILE A 139 10.45 -12.95 20.14
CA ILE A 139 11.61 -13.52 20.84
C ILE A 139 11.75 -15.01 20.52
N ALA A 140 10.63 -15.77 20.56
CA ALA A 140 10.63 -17.21 20.30
C ALA A 140 11.02 -17.53 18.84
N ASN A 141 10.70 -16.65 17.88
CA ASN A 141 10.92 -16.88 16.45
C ASN A 141 11.98 -15.95 15.85
N LEU A 142 12.86 -15.36 16.67
CA LEU A 142 13.82 -14.35 16.25
C LEU A 142 14.66 -14.79 15.04
N GLY A 143 15.13 -16.03 15.02
CA GLY A 143 15.90 -16.58 13.89
C GLY A 143 15.10 -16.59 12.59
N THR A 144 13.85 -17.06 12.63
CA THR A 144 12.95 -17.09 11.47
C THR A 144 12.62 -15.67 10.99
N VAL A 145 12.31 -14.77 11.92
CA VAL A 145 12.01 -13.35 11.60
C VAL A 145 13.19 -12.70 10.90
N LEU A 146 14.40 -12.80 11.47
CA LEU A 146 15.61 -12.21 10.88
C LEU A 146 15.93 -12.80 9.51
N TRP A 147 15.74 -14.11 9.35
CA TRP A 147 15.94 -14.78 8.07
C TRP A 147 14.95 -14.29 7.00
N VAL A 148 13.66 -14.21 7.34
CA VAL A 148 12.64 -13.70 6.42
C VAL A 148 12.86 -12.22 6.10
N VAL A 149 13.21 -11.39 7.09
CA VAL A 149 13.59 -9.98 6.89
C VAL A 149 14.76 -9.89 5.91
N ALA A 150 15.79 -10.70 6.08
CA ALA A 150 16.95 -10.70 5.18
C ALA A 150 16.57 -11.09 3.75
N ILE A 151 15.76 -12.16 3.58
CA ILE A 151 15.29 -12.59 2.26
C ILE A 151 14.47 -11.47 1.58
N VAL A 152 13.49 -10.91 2.29
CA VAL A 152 12.63 -9.85 1.76
C VAL A 152 13.47 -8.62 1.39
N ALA A 153 14.36 -8.18 2.29
CA ALA A 153 15.22 -7.03 2.05
C ALA A 153 16.10 -7.26 0.81
N VAL A 154 16.80 -8.38 0.74
CA VAL A 154 17.68 -8.71 -0.39
C VAL A 154 16.89 -8.79 -1.69
N ALA A 155 15.78 -9.55 -1.72
CA ALA A 155 14.96 -9.70 -2.92
C ALA A 155 14.43 -8.34 -3.42
N LYS A 156 13.87 -7.52 -2.53
CA LYS A 156 13.34 -6.20 -2.90
C LYS A 156 14.45 -5.23 -3.32
N MET A 157 15.61 -5.27 -2.66
CA MET A 157 16.77 -4.46 -3.06
C MET A 157 17.24 -4.81 -4.47
N PHE A 158 17.32 -6.10 -4.82
CA PHE A 158 17.64 -6.54 -6.19
C PHE A 158 16.56 -6.10 -7.19
N ILE A 159 15.28 -6.25 -6.86
CA ILE A 159 14.17 -5.85 -7.73
C ILE A 159 14.21 -4.33 -7.98
N PHE A 160 14.18 -3.51 -6.93
CA PHE A 160 14.11 -2.05 -7.09
C PHE A 160 15.40 -1.44 -7.61
N GLY A 161 16.55 -1.94 -7.16
CA GLY A 161 17.84 -1.54 -7.70
C GLY A 161 18.01 -1.95 -9.17
N GLY A 162 17.58 -3.16 -9.53
CA GLY A 162 17.59 -3.68 -10.90
C GLY A 162 16.67 -2.91 -11.84
N ILE A 163 15.41 -2.66 -11.42
CA ILE A 163 14.46 -1.85 -12.18
C ILE A 163 15.03 -0.44 -12.41
N THR A 164 15.50 0.21 -11.35
CA THR A 164 16.05 1.58 -11.44
C THR A 164 17.24 1.62 -12.41
N ARG A 165 18.09 0.59 -12.39
CA ARG A 165 19.23 0.48 -13.33
C ARG A 165 18.76 0.20 -14.76
N ALA A 166 17.74 -0.64 -14.96
CA ALA A 166 17.16 -0.96 -16.25
C ALA A 166 16.53 0.29 -16.93
N PHE A 167 15.95 1.19 -16.13
CA PHE A 167 15.46 2.49 -16.60
C PHE A 167 16.58 3.53 -16.87
N GLY A 168 17.84 3.12 -16.86
CA GLY A 168 18.98 3.97 -17.25
C GLY A 168 19.54 4.84 -16.10
N TYR A 169 18.99 4.75 -14.89
CA TYR A 169 19.57 5.47 -13.75
C TYR A 169 20.90 4.85 -13.33
N ARG A 170 21.86 5.72 -13.03
CA ARG A 170 23.24 5.32 -12.70
C ARG A 170 23.67 5.92 -11.36
N ASN A 171 24.92 5.70 -11.00
CA ASN A 171 25.53 6.22 -9.78
C ASN A 171 24.83 5.71 -8.51
N VAL A 172 24.49 6.61 -7.60
CA VAL A 172 23.91 6.32 -6.29
C VAL A 172 22.41 5.95 -6.35
N ILE A 173 21.72 6.32 -7.44
CA ILE A 173 20.25 6.22 -7.53
C ILE A 173 19.72 4.78 -7.39
N PRO A 174 20.28 3.75 -8.07
CA PRO A 174 19.81 2.38 -7.89
C PRO A 174 19.96 1.88 -6.44
N LEU A 175 21.07 2.20 -5.79
CA LEU A 175 21.32 1.84 -4.39
C LEU A 175 20.38 2.59 -3.45
N ALA A 176 20.17 3.90 -3.67
CA ALA A 176 19.26 4.71 -2.88
C ALA A 176 17.81 4.19 -2.99
N SER A 177 17.36 3.89 -4.21
CA SER A 177 16.03 3.31 -4.44
C SER A 177 15.89 1.94 -3.79
N ALA A 178 16.89 1.08 -3.88
CA ALA A 178 16.91 -0.23 -3.26
C ALA A 178 16.78 -0.13 -1.73
N LEU A 179 17.55 0.76 -1.09
CA LEU A 179 17.54 0.95 0.37
C LEU A 179 16.32 1.72 0.87
N ALA A 180 15.69 2.55 0.05
CA ALA A 180 14.46 3.26 0.42
C ALA A 180 13.20 2.39 0.31
N LEU A 181 13.20 1.37 -0.57
CA LEU A 181 11.99 0.64 -0.96
C LEU A 181 12.02 -0.85 -0.56
N PHE A 182 13.01 -1.30 0.23
CA PHE A 182 13.09 -2.70 0.60
C PHE A 182 12.06 -3.13 1.64
N GLN A 183 11.47 -2.20 2.37
CA GLN A 183 10.45 -2.47 3.38
C GLN A 183 9.19 -3.12 2.78
N LEU A 184 8.46 -3.88 3.59
CA LEU A 184 7.08 -4.24 3.28
C LEU A 184 6.20 -3.00 3.49
N GLY A 185 5.32 -2.71 2.53
CA GLY A 185 4.40 -1.56 2.63
C GLY A 185 3.27 -1.81 3.62
N GLU A 186 2.54 -0.75 3.98
CA GLU A 186 1.42 -0.79 4.92
C GLU A 186 0.28 -1.72 4.48
N PHE A 187 0.09 -1.91 3.20
CA PHE A 187 -0.90 -2.86 2.69
C PHE A 187 -0.61 -4.32 3.07
N SER A 188 0.62 -4.65 3.44
CA SER A 188 0.97 -5.98 3.95
C SER A 188 0.18 -6.33 5.22
N PHE A 189 -0.13 -5.37 6.07
CA PHE A 189 -0.95 -5.58 7.27
C PHE A 189 -2.40 -5.90 6.91
N VAL A 190 -2.96 -5.16 5.94
CA VAL A 190 -4.33 -5.39 5.45
C VAL A 190 -4.43 -6.76 4.76
N LEU A 191 -3.44 -7.09 3.92
CA LEU A 191 -3.36 -8.38 3.23
C LEU A 191 -3.21 -9.55 4.21
N ALA A 192 -2.36 -9.40 5.23
CA ALA A 192 -2.16 -10.41 6.26
C ALA A 192 -3.47 -10.67 7.04
N ARG A 193 -4.18 -9.60 7.43
CA ARG A 193 -5.46 -9.71 8.11
C ARG A 193 -6.53 -10.38 7.23
N GLN A 194 -6.60 -10.02 5.96
CA GLN A 194 -7.52 -10.63 5.01
C GLN A 194 -7.18 -12.11 4.81
N GLY A 195 -5.90 -12.48 4.70
CA GLY A 195 -5.47 -13.87 4.60
C GLY A 195 -5.82 -14.70 5.83
N LEU A 196 -5.69 -14.12 7.03
CA LEU A 196 -6.11 -14.75 8.28
C LEU A 196 -7.65 -14.96 8.32
N THR A 197 -8.42 -13.94 8.00
CA THR A 197 -9.90 -14.01 8.03
C THR A 197 -10.46 -14.93 6.96
N SER A 198 -9.77 -15.08 5.83
CA SER A 198 -10.14 -15.99 4.73
C SER A 198 -9.62 -17.42 4.94
N GLY A 199 -8.91 -17.70 6.06
CA GLY A 199 -8.36 -19.03 6.33
C GLY A 199 -7.15 -19.44 5.47
N VAL A 200 -6.59 -18.53 4.68
CA VAL A 200 -5.39 -18.76 3.86
C VAL A 200 -4.15 -18.80 4.75
N PHE A 201 -4.08 -17.92 5.74
CA PHE A 201 -2.96 -17.82 6.67
C PHE A 201 -3.33 -18.34 8.06
N SER A 202 -2.40 -19.09 8.68
CA SER A 202 -2.48 -19.41 10.10
C SER A 202 -2.18 -18.17 10.97
N ALA A 203 -2.51 -18.25 12.26
CA ALA A 203 -2.19 -17.20 13.22
C ALA A 203 -0.68 -16.93 13.30
N ASP A 204 0.14 -17.96 13.23
CA ASP A 204 1.61 -17.83 13.24
C ASP A 204 2.12 -17.13 11.98
N THR A 205 1.58 -17.47 10.81
CA THR A 205 1.91 -16.79 9.54
C THR A 205 1.52 -15.33 9.59
N TYR A 206 0.34 -15.02 10.14
CA TYR A 206 -0.11 -13.65 10.35
C TYR A 206 0.85 -12.88 11.25
N SER A 207 1.21 -13.43 12.41
CA SER A 207 2.16 -12.83 13.36
C SER A 207 3.54 -12.63 12.73
N LEU A 208 4.00 -13.58 11.92
CA LEU A 208 5.27 -13.48 11.20
C LEU A 208 5.23 -12.33 10.18
N ILE A 209 4.19 -12.23 9.37
CA ILE A 209 4.05 -11.13 8.37
C ILE A 209 4.02 -9.76 9.06
N LEU A 210 3.24 -9.62 10.15
CA LEU A 210 3.18 -8.37 10.92
C LEU A 210 4.54 -7.98 11.45
N THR A 211 5.24 -8.94 12.07
CA THR A 211 6.55 -8.73 12.67
C THR A 211 7.59 -8.34 11.62
N VAL A 212 7.65 -9.06 10.49
CA VAL A 212 8.58 -8.78 9.39
C VAL A 212 8.29 -7.41 8.76
N ALA A 213 7.01 -7.07 8.56
CA ALA A 213 6.63 -5.77 8.01
C ALA A 213 7.07 -4.63 8.95
N LEU A 214 6.78 -4.75 10.25
CA LEU A 214 7.17 -3.74 11.23
C LEU A 214 8.69 -3.59 11.33
N VAL A 215 9.44 -4.70 11.40
CA VAL A 215 10.90 -4.69 11.46
C VAL A 215 11.50 -4.05 10.20
N THR A 216 11.00 -4.38 9.00
CA THR A 216 11.50 -3.80 7.76
C THR A 216 11.19 -2.30 7.65
N ILE A 217 10.02 -1.84 8.13
CA ILE A 217 9.68 -0.42 8.21
C ILE A 217 10.64 0.32 9.14
N LEU A 218 10.90 -0.22 10.35
CA LEU A 218 11.81 0.38 11.32
C LEU A 218 13.27 0.42 10.83
N LEU A 219 13.69 -0.58 10.05
CA LEU A 219 15.03 -0.66 9.49
C LEU A 219 15.24 0.26 8.28
N THR A 220 14.19 0.72 7.62
CA THR A 220 14.32 1.52 6.38
C THR A 220 15.02 2.87 6.60
N PRO A 221 14.69 3.70 7.59
CA PRO A 221 15.37 4.96 7.82
C PRO A 221 16.88 4.81 8.07
N PRO A 222 17.36 3.93 8.99
CA PRO A 222 18.78 3.72 9.18
C PRO A 222 19.45 3.09 7.96
N ALA A 223 18.79 2.16 7.24
CA ALA A 223 19.34 1.59 6.01
C ALA A 223 19.52 2.65 4.92
N PHE A 224 18.57 3.56 4.77
CA PHE A 224 18.69 4.66 3.80
C PHE A 224 19.86 5.59 4.10
N GLN A 225 20.17 5.84 5.36
CA GLN A 225 21.34 6.64 5.77
C GLN A 225 22.66 5.98 5.34
N LEU A 226 22.69 4.65 5.20
CA LEU A 226 23.85 3.91 4.71
C LEU A 226 24.09 4.04 3.20
N THR A 227 23.19 4.69 2.44
CA THR A 227 23.31 4.85 0.99
C THR A 227 24.64 5.45 0.58
N GLN A 228 25.04 6.57 1.20
CA GLN A 228 26.26 7.28 0.86
C GLN A 228 27.55 6.49 1.21
N PRO A 229 27.70 5.93 2.43
CA PRO A 229 28.88 5.14 2.75
C PRO A 229 28.99 3.87 1.88
N LEU A 230 27.90 3.15 1.64
CA LEU A 230 27.89 1.97 0.79
C LEU A 230 28.24 2.30 -0.67
N TYR A 231 27.71 3.40 -1.20
CA TYR A 231 28.07 3.86 -2.55
C TYR A 231 29.54 4.20 -2.68
N ARG A 232 30.17 4.81 -1.67
CA ARG A 232 31.63 5.09 -1.67
C ARG A 232 32.45 3.80 -1.71
N VAL A 233 32.03 2.77 -0.95
CA VAL A 233 32.67 1.46 -0.96
C VAL A 233 32.51 0.79 -2.33
N GLN A 234 31.28 0.76 -2.85
CA GLN A 234 30.98 0.22 -4.18
C GLN A 234 31.84 0.87 -5.26
N ARG A 235 31.95 2.20 -5.25
CA ARG A 235 32.76 2.96 -6.22
C ARG A 235 34.24 2.66 -6.12
N ARG A 236 34.76 2.33 -4.92
CA ARG A 236 36.18 1.92 -4.75
C ARG A 236 36.43 0.53 -5.30
N LEU A 237 35.47 -0.40 -5.12
CA LEU A 237 35.62 -1.79 -5.57
C LEU A 237 35.46 -1.96 -7.10
N PHE A 238 34.60 -1.16 -7.73
CA PHE A 238 34.30 -1.25 -9.16
C PHE A 238 34.98 -0.16 -10.01
N ARG A 239 35.92 0.58 -9.45
CA ARG A 239 36.76 1.55 -10.15
C ARG A 239 38.14 0.92 -10.43
N SER A 240 38.12 -0.15 -11.22
CA SER A 240 39.30 -0.67 -11.92
C SER A 240 39.07 -0.57 -13.43
#